data_c248c750c8bc4d26a2dc20d3f884cc7b
#
_entry.id   c248c750c8bc4d26a2dc20d3f884cc7b
#
_cell.length_a   1.000
_cell.length_b   1.000
_cell.length_c   1.000
_cell.angle_alpha   90.00
_cell.angle_beta   90.00
_cell.angle_gamma   90.00
#
_symmetry.space_group_name_H-M   'P 1'
#
loop_
_entity.id
_entity.type
_entity.pdbx_description
1 polymer ?
#
loop_
_entity_poly.entity_id
_entity_poly.type
_entity_poly.pdbx_seq_one_letter_code
_entity_poly.pdbx_strand_id
1 'polypeptide(L)'
;FLVLYAIVGGLLIEVPRLPILNETIRNLYFHVTMWFSMIILLTASLVHSIQYLSSGSLERDTRATETASVGILLGLLGVITGSLWAKFTWGAYWVNDPKLNGAAITILIYLAYNILRGSLEDPKKRARISAVYNIFAYVLLIVFLIILPRVTDSLHPGNGGNPAFSTYDLDNNMRLVFYPAIIGWSLIGFWMVNLRRRLFLLESKDDD
;
A
#
# COMPACT_ATOMS: atom_id res chain seq x y z
N PHE A 1 -5.84 -17.09 8.37
CA PHE A 1 -4.74 -18.02 8.71
C PHE A 1 -3.38 -17.42 8.38
N LEU A 2 -3.08 -17.03 7.11
CA LEU A 2 -1.76 -16.53 6.69
C LEU A 2 -1.27 -15.30 7.49
N VAL A 3 -2.15 -14.36 7.81
CA VAL A 3 -1.78 -13.19 8.63
C VAL A 3 -1.45 -13.60 10.07
N LEU A 4 -2.21 -14.52 10.66
CA LEU A 4 -1.87 -15.06 11.98
C LEU A 4 -0.52 -15.78 11.96
N TYR A 5 -0.26 -16.58 10.93
CA TYR A 5 1.04 -17.21 10.72
C TYR A 5 2.16 -16.17 10.60
N ALA A 6 1.92 -15.09 9.84
CA ALA A 6 2.90 -14.02 9.67
C ALA A 6 3.18 -13.25 10.97
N ILE A 7 2.15 -13.01 11.79
CA ILE A 7 2.30 -12.36 13.09
C ILE A 7 3.12 -13.25 14.03
N VAL A 8 2.70 -14.50 14.21
CA VAL A 8 3.36 -15.44 15.12
C VAL A 8 4.79 -15.74 14.62
N GLY A 9 4.95 -16.09 13.35
CA GLY A 9 6.25 -16.35 12.75
C GLY A 9 7.16 -15.13 12.77
N GLY A 10 6.64 -13.95 12.45
CA GLY A 10 7.41 -12.70 12.48
C GLY A 10 7.93 -12.33 13.86
N LEU A 11 7.24 -12.73 14.93
CA LEU A 11 7.68 -12.49 16.30
C LEU A 11 8.62 -13.59 16.84
N LEU A 12 8.48 -14.83 16.39
CA LEU A 12 9.17 -15.99 16.98
C LEU A 12 10.36 -16.51 16.16
N ILE A 13 10.36 -16.37 14.82
CA ILE A 13 11.47 -16.84 13.97
C ILE A 13 12.73 -16.01 14.24
N GLU A 14 13.89 -16.67 14.24
CA GLU A 14 15.18 -15.98 14.31
C GLU A 14 15.36 -15.05 13.11
N VAL A 15 15.92 -13.88 13.38
CA VAL A 15 16.26 -12.87 12.38
C VAL A 15 17.75 -12.56 12.43
N PRO A 16 18.37 -12.16 11.29
CA PRO A 16 19.79 -11.84 11.26
C PRO A 16 20.09 -10.62 12.15
N ARG A 17 21.20 -10.70 12.89
CA ARG A 17 21.68 -9.57 13.70
C ARG A 17 22.44 -8.58 12.81
N LEU A 18 21.68 -7.70 12.18
CA LEU A 18 22.25 -6.65 11.33
C LEU A 18 22.63 -5.43 12.17
N PRO A 19 23.73 -4.72 11.83
CA PRO A 19 24.08 -3.44 12.43
C PRO A 19 22.89 -2.47 12.36
N ILE A 20 22.65 -1.72 13.44
CA ILE A 20 21.54 -0.75 13.58
C ILE A 20 20.16 -1.42 13.68
N LEU A 21 19.82 -2.36 12.78
CA LEU A 21 18.48 -2.95 12.71
C LEU A 21 18.21 -3.94 13.83
N ASN A 22 19.16 -4.86 14.13
CA ASN A 22 18.97 -5.92 15.11
C ASN A 22 17.56 -6.55 15.04
N GLU A 23 16.89 -6.72 16.16
CA GLU A 23 15.53 -7.26 16.24
C GLU A 23 14.46 -6.38 15.56
N THR A 24 14.74 -5.07 15.33
CA THR A 24 13.77 -4.19 14.69
C THR A 24 13.50 -4.54 13.23
N ILE A 25 14.38 -5.35 12.61
CA ILE A 25 14.17 -5.89 11.25
C ILE A 25 12.87 -6.70 11.14
N ARG A 26 12.33 -7.22 12.25
CA ARG A 26 11.02 -7.88 12.29
C ARG A 26 9.88 -6.98 11.77
N ASN A 27 10.06 -5.66 11.84
CA ASN A 27 9.08 -4.73 11.29
C ASN A 27 8.92 -4.85 9.77
N LEU A 28 9.88 -5.46 9.07
CA LEU A 28 9.78 -5.79 7.66
C LEU A 28 8.52 -6.63 7.36
N TYR A 29 8.13 -7.55 8.25
CA TYR A 29 6.92 -8.38 8.10
C TYR A 29 5.61 -7.60 8.21
N PHE A 30 5.65 -6.42 8.82
CA PHE A 30 4.47 -5.56 9.03
C PHE A 30 4.50 -4.34 8.13
N HIS A 31 5.61 -3.61 8.13
CA HIS A 31 5.76 -2.38 7.37
C HIS A 31 5.82 -2.61 5.85
N VAL A 32 6.77 -3.43 5.42
CA VAL A 32 7.03 -3.62 3.98
C VAL A 32 5.88 -4.38 3.32
N THR A 33 5.28 -5.33 4.01
CA THR A 33 4.12 -6.08 3.51
C THR A 33 2.88 -5.22 3.33
N MET A 34 2.69 -4.16 4.14
CA MET A 34 1.63 -3.17 3.94
C MET A 34 1.81 -2.42 2.62
N TRP A 35 3.04 -1.99 2.30
CA TRP A 35 3.33 -1.31 1.02
C TRP A 35 3.10 -2.22 -0.17
N PHE A 36 3.54 -3.48 -0.12
CA PHE A 36 3.25 -4.45 -1.18
C PHE A 36 1.75 -4.66 -1.37
N SER A 37 1.02 -4.88 -0.29
CA SER A 37 -0.44 -5.08 -0.34
C SER A 37 -1.17 -3.84 -0.83
N MET A 38 -0.74 -2.64 -0.43
CA MET A 38 -1.24 -1.37 -0.96
C MET A 38 -1.04 -1.29 -2.47
N ILE A 39 0.18 -1.58 -2.98
CA ILE A 39 0.47 -1.52 -4.42
C ILE A 39 -0.40 -2.53 -5.18
N ILE A 40 -0.57 -3.74 -4.68
CA ILE A 40 -1.43 -4.77 -5.29
C ILE A 40 -2.88 -4.28 -5.39
N LEU A 41 -3.43 -3.72 -4.32
CA LEU A 41 -4.79 -3.18 -4.31
C LEU A 41 -4.93 -1.97 -5.22
N LEU A 42 -3.99 -1.03 -5.20
CA LEU A 42 -4.02 0.14 -6.07
C LEU A 42 -3.84 -0.24 -7.55
N THR A 43 -3.08 -1.31 -7.85
CA THR A 43 -3.03 -1.88 -9.20
C THR A 43 -4.39 -2.43 -9.63
N ALA A 44 -5.09 -3.15 -8.76
CA ALA A 44 -6.44 -3.62 -9.04
C ALA A 44 -7.43 -2.46 -9.23
N SER A 45 -7.30 -1.40 -8.42
CA SER A 45 -8.08 -0.16 -8.58
C SER A 45 -7.83 0.51 -9.93
N LEU A 46 -6.57 0.63 -10.37
CA LEU A 46 -6.18 1.10 -11.69
C LEU A 46 -6.88 0.32 -12.80
N VAL A 47 -6.80 -1.03 -12.73
CA VAL A 47 -7.43 -1.91 -13.73
C VAL A 47 -8.93 -1.66 -13.80
N HIS A 48 -9.61 -1.55 -12.65
CA HIS A 48 -11.04 -1.25 -12.62
C HIS A 48 -11.37 0.16 -13.14
N SER A 49 -10.52 1.16 -12.91
CA SER A 49 -10.68 2.50 -13.48
C SER A 49 -10.58 2.51 -15.01
N ILE A 50 -9.60 1.79 -15.57
CA ILE A 50 -9.46 1.61 -17.02
C ILE A 50 -10.69 0.89 -17.60
N GLN A 51 -11.14 -0.18 -16.93
CA GLN A 51 -12.35 -0.93 -17.34
C GLN A 51 -13.62 -0.05 -17.27
N TYR A 52 -13.71 0.84 -16.28
CA TYR A 52 -14.81 1.81 -16.21
C TYR A 52 -14.78 2.76 -17.40
N LEU A 53 -13.65 3.34 -17.74
CA LEU A 53 -13.53 4.28 -18.86
C LEU A 53 -13.90 3.65 -20.21
N SER A 54 -13.68 2.34 -20.37
CA SER A 54 -14.02 1.61 -21.60
C SER A 54 -15.48 1.14 -21.66
N SER A 55 -16.10 0.82 -20.50
CA SER A 55 -17.43 0.19 -20.46
C SER A 55 -18.55 1.12 -19.96
N GLY A 56 -18.20 2.18 -19.23
CA GLY A 56 -19.17 3.04 -18.51
C GLY A 56 -19.87 2.36 -17.32
N SER A 57 -19.43 1.15 -16.92
CA SER A 57 -20.07 0.36 -15.86
C SER A 57 -19.81 0.95 -14.47
N LEU A 58 -20.84 1.43 -13.79
CA LEU A 58 -20.76 1.93 -12.42
C LEU A 58 -20.30 0.86 -11.42
N GLU A 59 -20.53 -0.42 -11.70
CA GLU A 59 -19.97 -1.51 -10.90
C GLU A 59 -18.43 -1.48 -10.92
N ARG A 60 -17.83 -1.18 -12.09
CA ARG A 60 -16.36 -1.05 -12.21
C ARG A 60 -15.84 0.15 -11.44
N ASP A 61 -16.58 1.27 -11.46
CA ASP A 61 -16.27 2.45 -10.67
C ASP A 61 -16.32 2.14 -9.16
N THR A 62 -17.37 1.47 -8.68
CA THR A 62 -17.48 1.06 -7.27
C THR A 62 -16.31 0.16 -6.86
N ARG A 63 -15.95 -0.83 -7.70
CA ARG A 63 -14.80 -1.70 -7.44
C ARG A 63 -13.49 -0.90 -7.38
N ALA A 64 -13.27 0.03 -8.30
CA ALA A 64 -12.08 0.89 -8.29
C ALA A 64 -11.98 1.69 -6.99
N THR A 65 -13.08 2.31 -6.58
CA THR A 65 -13.15 3.16 -5.38
C THR A 65 -12.91 2.37 -4.09
N GLU A 66 -13.61 1.26 -3.91
CA GLU A 66 -13.47 0.47 -2.69
C GLU A 66 -12.08 -0.16 -2.59
N THR A 67 -11.50 -0.55 -3.72
CA THR A 67 -10.14 -1.09 -3.76
C THR A 67 -9.10 0.01 -3.46
N ALA A 68 -9.28 1.22 -3.98
CA ALA A 68 -8.43 2.36 -3.64
C ALA A 68 -8.51 2.70 -2.15
N SER A 69 -9.72 2.76 -1.59
CA SER A 69 -9.93 3.09 -0.18
C SER A 69 -9.22 2.12 0.77
N VAL A 70 -9.30 0.81 0.49
CA VAL A 70 -8.57 -0.20 1.29
C VAL A 70 -7.07 -0.11 1.04
N GLY A 71 -6.64 0.15 -0.20
CA GLY A 71 -5.22 0.39 -0.51
C GLY A 71 -4.65 1.56 0.28
N ILE A 72 -5.36 2.69 0.36
CA ILE A 72 -4.97 3.86 1.16
C ILE A 72 -4.85 3.49 2.65
N LEU A 73 -5.79 2.71 3.20
CA LEU A 73 -5.73 2.26 4.59
C LEU A 73 -4.45 1.46 4.86
N LEU A 74 -4.09 0.51 3.99
CA LEU A 74 -2.84 -0.24 4.12
C LEU A 74 -1.61 0.67 3.99
N GLY A 75 -1.64 1.66 3.11
CA GLY A 75 -0.59 2.66 2.98
C GLY A 75 -0.42 3.51 4.25
N LEU A 76 -1.51 3.93 4.88
CA LEU A 76 -1.47 4.64 6.17
C LEU A 76 -0.86 3.77 7.28
N LEU A 77 -1.22 2.49 7.36
CA LEU A 77 -0.59 1.53 8.28
C LEU A 77 0.90 1.36 7.96
N GLY A 78 1.26 1.36 6.66
CA GLY A 78 2.64 1.39 6.21
C GLY A 78 3.40 2.62 6.71
N VAL A 79 2.82 3.83 6.59
CA VAL A 79 3.43 5.07 7.12
C VAL A 79 3.61 4.99 8.63
N ILE A 80 2.60 4.56 9.39
CA ILE A 80 2.66 4.47 10.86
C ILE A 80 3.76 3.50 11.30
N THR A 81 3.76 2.29 10.76
CA THR A 81 4.77 1.26 11.12
C THR A 81 6.17 1.66 10.70
N GLY A 82 6.32 2.34 9.55
CA GLY A 82 7.59 2.85 9.06
C GLY A 82 8.11 4.03 9.88
N SER A 83 7.24 4.93 10.30
CA SER A 83 7.60 6.04 11.18
C SER A 83 8.12 5.55 12.54
N LEU A 84 7.46 4.55 13.12
CA LEU A 84 7.96 3.89 14.33
C LEU A 84 9.33 3.24 14.09
N TRP A 85 9.52 2.55 12.98
CA TRP A 85 10.80 1.91 12.66
C TRP A 85 11.91 2.94 12.43
N ALA A 86 11.62 4.04 11.75
CA ALA A 86 12.55 5.16 11.55
C ALA A 86 13.05 5.74 12.88
N LYS A 87 12.18 5.84 13.91
CA LYS A 87 12.57 6.28 15.24
C LYS A 87 13.65 5.40 15.87
N PHE A 88 13.55 4.09 15.70
CA PHE A 88 14.52 3.13 16.26
C PHE A 88 15.80 3.02 15.42
N THR A 89 15.71 3.22 14.11
CA THR A 89 16.85 3.08 13.19
C THR A 89 17.63 4.36 12.98
N TRP A 90 16.93 5.51 12.89
CA TRP A 90 17.51 6.82 12.55
C TRP A 90 17.31 7.89 13.62
N GLY A 91 16.71 7.55 14.76
CA GLY A 91 16.52 8.44 15.91
C GLY A 91 15.34 9.41 15.81
N ALA A 92 14.64 9.49 14.68
CA ALA A 92 13.48 10.36 14.48
C ALA A 92 12.34 9.60 13.79
N TYR A 93 11.09 9.98 14.10
CA TYR A 93 9.91 9.40 13.43
C TYR A 93 9.82 9.72 11.94
N TRP A 94 10.47 10.81 11.53
CA TRP A 94 10.58 11.25 10.14
C TRP A 94 11.93 11.87 9.89
N VAL A 95 12.57 11.48 8.81
CA VAL A 95 13.83 12.05 8.32
C VAL A 95 13.62 12.51 6.88
N ASN A 96 14.42 13.46 6.43
CA ASN A 96 14.36 13.91 5.03
C ASN A 96 15.01 12.88 4.12
N ASP A 97 14.23 11.91 3.71
CA ASP A 97 14.64 10.80 2.85
C ASP A 97 13.69 10.71 1.65
N PRO A 98 14.20 10.52 0.41
CA PRO A 98 13.37 10.48 -0.80
C PRO A 98 12.25 9.44 -0.74
N LYS A 99 12.48 8.29 -0.11
CA LYS A 99 11.48 7.23 -0.01
C LYS A 99 10.38 7.55 1.00
N LEU A 100 10.74 8.16 2.15
CA LEU A 100 9.75 8.65 3.11
C LEU A 100 8.88 9.75 2.50
N ASN A 101 9.54 10.74 1.89
CA ASN A 101 8.83 11.86 1.27
C ASN A 101 7.96 11.39 0.10
N GLY A 102 8.46 10.47 -0.72
CA GLY A 102 7.71 9.86 -1.81
C GLY A 102 6.49 9.06 -1.30
N ALA A 103 6.64 8.36 -0.19
CA ALA A 103 5.53 7.66 0.47
C ALA A 103 4.45 8.63 0.94
N ALA A 104 4.83 9.72 1.62
CA ALA A 104 3.88 10.75 2.06
C ALA A 104 3.16 11.40 0.89
N ILE A 105 3.89 11.81 -0.16
CA ILE A 105 3.32 12.41 -1.36
C ILE A 105 2.31 11.44 -2.00
N THR A 106 2.65 10.16 -2.11
CA THR A 106 1.75 9.14 -2.67
C THR A 106 0.46 9.03 -1.86
N ILE A 107 0.52 8.99 -0.54
CA ILE A 107 -0.67 8.95 0.32
C ILE A 107 -1.49 10.22 0.16
N LEU A 108 -0.87 11.41 0.15
CA LEU A 108 -1.57 12.68 -0.07
C LEU A 108 -2.30 12.75 -1.42
N ILE A 109 -1.67 12.24 -2.50
CA ILE A 109 -2.31 12.15 -3.81
C ILE A 109 -3.57 11.28 -3.76
N TYR A 110 -3.51 10.12 -3.09
CA TYR A 110 -4.68 9.26 -2.96
C TYR A 110 -5.73 9.77 -1.95
N LEU A 111 -5.34 10.52 -0.92
CA LEU A 111 -6.29 11.25 -0.09
C LEU A 111 -7.01 12.35 -0.89
N ALA A 112 -6.28 13.08 -1.73
CA ALA A 112 -6.87 14.05 -2.65
C ALA A 112 -7.84 13.41 -3.66
N TYR A 113 -7.56 12.18 -4.12
CA TYR A 113 -8.51 11.37 -4.90
C TYR A 113 -9.85 11.19 -4.16
N ASN A 114 -9.81 10.83 -2.88
CA ASN A 114 -11.04 10.64 -2.09
C ASN A 114 -11.81 11.96 -1.91
N ILE A 115 -11.11 13.07 -1.64
CA ILE A 115 -11.72 14.40 -1.49
C ILE A 115 -12.36 14.84 -2.80
N LEU A 116 -11.63 14.74 -3.91
CA LEU A 116 -12.14 15.08 -5.25
C LEU A 116 -13.40 14.27 -5.56
N ARG A 117 -13.36 12.97 -5.30
CA ARG A 117 -14.52 12.10 -5.54
C ARG A 117 -15.72 12.51 -4.69
N GLY A 118 -15.52 12.84 -3.43
CA GLY A 118 -16.58 13.28 -2.50
C GLY A 118 -17.18 14.65 -2.84
N SER A 119 -16.47 15.49 -3.61
CA SER A 119 -16.95 16.82 -4.01
C SER A 119 -17.84 16.82 -5.25
N LEU A 120 -18.02 15.68 -5.92
CA LEU A 120 -18.76 15.57 -7.18
C LEU A 120 -20.14 14.90 -6.94
N GLU A 121 -21.22 15.61 -7.22
CA GLU A 121 -22.58 15.13 -6.99
C GLU A 121 -23.08 14.20 -8.10
N ASP A 122 -22.85 14.56 -9.39
CA ASP A 122 -23.28 13.73 -10.51
C ASP A 122 -22.52 12.40 -10.57
N PRO A 123 -23.21 11.23 -10.49
CA PRO A 123 -22.56 9.93 -10.41
C PRO A 123 -21.69 9.60 -11.62
N LYS A 124 -22.09 9.97 -12.83
CA LYS A 124 -21.34 9.66 -14.05
C LYS A 124 -20.10 10.54 -14.18
N LYS A 125 -20.24 11.83 -13.86
CA LYS A 125 -19.13 12.79 -13.84
C LYS A 125 -18.12 12.41 -12.75
N ARG A 126 -18.60 12.08 -11.56
CA ARG A 126 -17.81 11.60 -10.44
C ARG A 126 -16.98 10.38 -10.83
N ALA A 127 -17.62 9.35 -11.37
CA ALA A 127 -16.95 8.12 -11.77
C ALA A 127 -15.88 8.37 -12.85
N ARG A 128 -16.19 9.19 -13.87
CA ARG A 128 -15.26 9.49 -14.97
C ARG A 128 -14.03 10.28 -14.49
N ILE A 129 -14.24 11.35 -13.73
CA ILE A 129 -13.16 12.19 -13.23
C ILE A 129 -12.28 11.38 -12.25
N SER A 130 -12.92 10.61 -11.35
CA SER A 130 -12.19 9.75 -10.39
C SER A 130 -11.35 8.69 -11.09
N ALA A 131 -11.88 8.06 -12.16
CA ALA A 131 -11.12 7.06 -12.91
C ALA A 131 -9.88 7.66 -13.59
N VAL A 132 -10.01 8.84 -14.23
CA VAL A 132 -8.86 9.54 -14.83
C VAL A 132 -7.84 9.94 -13.77
N TYR A 133 -8.30 10.48 -12.63
CA TYR A 133 -7.42 10.85 -11.53
C TYR A 133 -6.69 9.62 -10.96
N ASN A 134 -7.37 8.49 -10.76
CA ASN A 134 -6.77 7.27 -10.23
C ASN A 134 -5.66 6.71 -11.14
N ILE A 135 -5.85 6.77 -12.47
CA ILE A 135 -4.82 6.38 -13.43
C ILE A 135 -3.58 7.28 -13.28
N PHE A 136 -3.78 8.59 -13.20
CA PHE A 136 -2.70 9.55 -12.98
C PHE A 136 -2.00 9.34 -11.62
N ALA A 137 -2.79 9.16 -10.55
CA ALA A 137 -2.29 8.90 -9.20
C ALA A 137 -1.41 7.64 -9.15
N TYR A 138 -1.78 6.59 -9.89
CA TYR A 138 -0.99 5.36 -9.95
C TYR A 138 0.36 5.56 -10.66
N VAL A 139 0.39 6.35 -11.74
CA VAL A 139 1.66 6.71 -12.39
C VAL A 139 2.58 7.44 -11.41
N LEU A 140 2.04 8.41 -10.65
CA LEU A 140 2.80 9.14 -9.64
C LEU A 140 3.27 8.21 -8.48
N LEU A 141 2.45 7.23 -8.08
CA LEU A 141 2.86 6.21 -7.11
C LEU A 141 4.12 5.48 -7.59
N ILE A 142 4.15 5.03 -8.84
CA ILE A 142 5.33 4.36 -9.42
C ILE A 142 6.55 5.28 -9.40
N VAL A 143 6.37 6.55 -9.76
CA VAL A 143 7.45 7.53 -9.76
C VAL A 143 8.00 7.75 -8.33
N PHE A 144 7.14 8.03 -7.37
CA PHE A 144 7.57 8.42 -6.02
C PHE A 144 8.00 7.25 -5.13
N LEU A 145 7.39 6.07 -5.26
CA LEU A 145 7.71 4.92 -4.41
C LEU A 145 8.75 3.98 -5.03
N ILE A 146 8.85 3.92 -6.36
CA ILE A 146 9.67 2.92 -7.02
C ILE A 146 10.85 3.56 -7.75
N ILE A 147 10.61 4.58 -8.59
CA ILE A 147 11.66 5.15 -9.44
C ILE A 147 12.55 6.09 -8.64
N LEU A 148 11.97 7.14 -8.05
CA LEU A 148 12.72 8.20 -7.37
C LEU A 148 13.69 7.67 -6.30
N PRO A 149 13.29 6.76 -5.39
CA PRO A 149 14.22 6.24 -4.38
C PRO A 149 15.37 5.38 -4.94
N ARG A 150 15.29 4.93 -6.19
CA ARG A 150 16.37 4.16 -6.85
C ARG A 150 17.38 5.02 -7.56
N VAL A 151 16.99 6.22 -7.96
CA VAL A 151 17.86 7.16 -8.69
C VAL A 151 18.39 8.29 -7.81
N THR A 152 18.02 8.31 -6.53
CA THR A 152 18.48 9.29 -5.53
C THR A 152 19.11 8.56 -4.35
N ASP A 153 19.99 9.25 -3.62
CA ASP A 153 20.52 8.73 -2.37
C ASP A 153 19.39 8.61 -1.32
N SER A 154 19.27 7.44 -0.69
CA SER A 154 18.26 7.13 0.29
C SER A 154 18.85 6.26 1.40
N LEU A 155 18.38 6.46 2.62
CA LEU A 155 18.72 5.62 3.77
C LEU A 155 18.09 4.21 3.67
N HIS A 156 17.08 4.06 2.82
CA HIS A 156 16.43 2.77 2.59
C HIS A 156 17.24 1.90 1.64
N PRO A 157 17.18 0.56 1.79
CA PRO A 157 17.67 -0.38 0.78
C PRO A 157 16.98 -0.17 -0.57
N GLY A 158 17.69 -0.51 -1.65
CA GLY A 158 17.18 -0.46 -3.02
C GLY A 158 17.86 0.54 -3.93
N ASN A 159 18.91 1.19 -3.46
CA ASN A 159 19.79 2.06 -4.24
C ASN A 159 21.27 1.64 -4.08
N GLY A 160 22.17 2.19 -4.86
CA GLY A 160 23.64 2.16 -4.80
C GLY A 160 24.25 1.04 -4.01
N GLY A 161 24.50 -0.11 -4.25
CA GLY A 161 25.20 -1.16 -3.50
C GLY A 161 24.33 -1.98 -2.50
N ASN A 162 23.11 -1.54 -2.20
CA ASN A 162 22.13 -2.33 -1.45
C ASN A 162 20.86 -2.55 -2.28
N PRO A 163 20.74 -3.68 -3.02
CA PRO A 163 19.62 -3.92 -3.91
C PRO A 163 18.27 -4.16 -3.22
N ALA A 164 18.21 -4.22 -1.90
CA ALA A 164 17.09 -4.67 -1.08
C ALA A 164 16.68 -6.15 -1.34
N PHE A 165 16.02 -6.77 -0.39
CA PHE A 165 15.54 -8.16 -0.48
C PHE A 165 16.64 -9.17 -0.86
N SER A 166 17.90 -8.83 -0.58
CA SER A 166 19.05 -9.71 -0.73
C SER A 166 19.08 -10.76 0.39
N THR A 167 20.00 -11.71 0.33
CA THR A 167 20.22 -12.67 1.43
C THR A 167 20.74 -12.01 2.70
N TYR A 168 21.23 -10.78 2.60
CA TYR A 168 21.75 -10.01 3.73
C TYR A 168 20.60 -9.44 4.61
N ASP A 169 19.57 -8.88 4.02
CA ASP A 169 18.45 -8.19 4.71
C ASP A 169 17.15 -9.00 4.69
N LEU A 170 17.07 -10.05 3.90
CA LEU A 170 15.95 -10.98 3.81
C LEU A 170 16.47 -12.40 3.56
N ASP A 171 16.91 -13.08 4.60
CA ASP A 171 17.40 -14.44 4.50
C ASP A 171 16.28 -15.46 4.20
N ASN A 172 16.63 -16.73 4.02
CA ASN A 172 15.68 -17.77 3.67
C ASN A 172 14.60 -18.00 4.75
N ASN A 173 14.95 -17.89 6.03
CA ASN A 173 14.00 -18.04 7.13
C ASN A 173 13.00 -16.87 7.15
N MET A 174 13.50 -15.67 6.98
CA MET A 174 12.64 -14.48 6.87
C MET A 174 11.67 -14.57 5.68
N ARG A 175 12.11 -15.11 4.53
CA ARG A 175 11.27 -15.29 3.35
C ARG A 175 10.06 -16.19 3.59
N LEU A 176 10.21 -17.21 4.46
CA LEU A 176 9.11 -18.11 4.83
C LEU A 176 7.97 -17.38 5.55
N VAL A 177 8.23 -16.24 6.17
CA VAL A 177 7.22 -15.38 6.80
C VAL A 177 6.80 -14.24 5.90
N PHE A 178 7.76 -13.61 5.23
CA PHE A 178 7.54 -12.40 4.44
C PHE A 178 6.58 -12.59 3.26
N TYR A 179 6.79 -13.62 2.42
CA TYR A 179 5.91 -13.85 1.28
C TYR A 179 4.49 -14.28 1.69
N PRO A 180 4.30 -15.21 2.65
CA PRO A 180 2.96 -15.47 3.21
C PRO A 180 2.29 -14.23 3.82
N ALA A 181 3.05 -13.31 4.43
CA ALA A 181 2.52 -12.06 4.95
C ALA A 181 1.97 -11.17 3.84
N ILE A 182 2.70 -10.98 2.73
CA ILE A 182 2.20 -10.21 1.57
C ILE A 182 0.90 -10.82 1.05
N ILE A 183 0.87 -12.13 0.85
CA ILE A 183 -0.33 -12.83 0.37
C ILE A 183 -1.48 -12.66 1.36
N GLY A 184 -1.22 -12.88 2.65
CA GLY A 184 -2.22 -12.80 3.71
C GLY A 184 -2.85 -11.42 3.83
N TRP A 185 -2.05 -10.35 3.87
CA TRP A 185 -2.53 -8.98 3.94
C TRP A 185 -3.27 -8.56 2.67
N SER A 186 -2.79 -8.99 1.50
CA SER A 186 -3.49 -8.74 0.23
C SER A 186 -4.85 -9.43 0.19
N LEU A 187 -4.96 -10.68 0.64
CA LEU A 187 -6.23 -11.41 0.72
C LEU A 187 -7.21 -10.76 1.71
N ILE A 188 -6.74 -10.30 2.87
CA ILE A 188 -7.57 -9.52 3.81
C ILE A 188 -8.01 -8.22 3.15
N GLY A 189 -7.12 -7.53 2.45
CA GLY A 189 -7.45 -6.32 1.70
C GLY A 189 -8.58 -6.56 0.70
N PHE A 190 -8.49 -7.58 -0.14
CA PHE A 190 -9.56 -7.93 -1.08
C PHE A 190 -10.85 -8.41 -0.39
N TRP A 191 -10.75 -9.07 0.74
CA TRP A 191 -11.92 -9.43 1.54
C TRP A 191 -12.62 -8.17 2.08
N MET A 192 -11.87 -7.20 2.61
CA MET A 192 -12.41 -5.90 3.04
C MET A 192 -13.08 -5.14 1.89
N VAL A 193 -12.46 -5.11 0.71
CA VAL A 193 -13.05 -4.53 -0.51
C VAL A 193 -14.40 -5.18 -0.83
N ASN A 194 -14.48 -6.51 -0.73
CA ASN A 194 -15.73 -7.23 -1.01
C ASN A 194 -16.82 -6.91 0.03
N LEU A 195 -16.48 -6.79 1.32
CA LEU A 195 -17.42 -6.38 2.36
C LEU A 195 -17.92 -4.95 2.14
N ARG A 196 -17.03 -4.00 1.89
CA ARG A 196 -17.38 -2.60 1.62
C ARG A 196 -18.29 -2.46 0.40
N ARG A 197 -17.98 -3.19 -0.67
CA ARG A 197 -18.84 -3.23 -1.86
C ARG A 197 -20.24 -3.77 -1.56
N ARG A 198 -20.35 -4.82 -0.74
CA ARG A 198 -21.66 -5.37 -0.33
C ARG A 198 -22.46 -4.37 0.51
N LEU A 199 -21.80 -3.67 1.43
CA LEU A 199 -22.44 -2.60 2.21
C LEU A 199 -22.96 -1.49 1.30
N PHE A 200 -22.15 -0.98 0.38
CA PHE A 200 -22.57 0.02 -0.59
C PHE A 200 -23.80 -0.41 -1.40
N LEU A 201 -23.88 -1.67 -1.83
CA LEU A 201 -25.03 -2.21 -2.58
C LEU A 201 -26.28 -2.39 -1.71
N LEU A 202 -26.15 -2.56 -0.40
CA LEU A 202 -27.29 -2.62 0.52
C LEU A 202 -27.84 -1.21 0.78
N GLU A 203 -26.97 -0.26 1.11
CA GLU A 203 -27.31 1.14 1.32
C GLU A 203 -28.04 1.73 0.10
N SER A 204 -27.55 1.46 -1.11
CA SER A 204 -28.18 1.96 -2.34
C SER A 204 -29.56 1.37 -2.64
N LYS A 205 -29.95 0.26 -1.99
CA LYS A 205 -31.30 -0.32 -2.13
C LYS A 205 -32.30 0.21 -1.12
N ASP A 206 -31.80 0.73 0.00
CA ASP A 206 -32.66 1.32 1.03
C ASP A 206 -33.04 2.77 0.70
N ASP A 207 -32.33 3.40 -0.27
CA ASP A 207 -32.60 4.76 -0.77
C ASP A 207 -33.56 4.80 -1.97
N ASP A 208 -33.94 3.65 -2.58
CA ASP A 208 -34.91 3.47 -3.66
C ASP A 208 -36.31 3.05 -3.14
#